data_a0a8b6fb90bd1864e0c03015595dc9f4
#
_entry.id   a0a8b6fb90bd1864e0c03015595dc9f4
#
_cell.length_a   1.000
_cell.length_b   1.000
_cell.length_c   1.000
_cell.angle_alpha   90.00
_cell.angle_beta   90.00
_cell.angle_gamma   90.00
#
_symmetry.space_group_name_H-M   'P 1'
#
loop_
_entity.id
_entity.type
_entity.pdbx_description
1 polymer ?
#
loop_
_entity_poly.entity_id
_entity_poly.type
_entity_poly.pdbx_seq_one_letter_code
_entity_poly.pdbx_strand_id
1 'polypeptide(L)'
;MRNYFQALNLLEEKLKKKERFSKEMILEVQAIIEKGASKEKMGLRGPMPQGVLFAVYDSETGAPEYIPPEYIDIPELLDELVEYVNTTDDHPLIIAAVVHYQLVTIHPFEDGNGRTARLMSGYILDYYGYGFNGIGSLEEYFAYDPDEYYASLQRGLPALYYSGRENPPHPEIWINYFLKMMGLYSRQDDWCDK
;
A
#
# COMPACT_ATOMS: atom_id res chain seq x y z
N MET A 1 -16.95 -1.47 4.37
CA MET A 1 -16.68 -2.64 5.25
C MET A 1 -16.82 -3.99 4.53
N ARG A 2 -17.94 -4.33 3.89
CA ARG A 2 -18.16 -5.65 3.24
C ARG A 2 -17.09 -6.02 2.22
N ASN A 3 -16.71 -5.11 1.34
CA ASN A 3 -15.71 -5.35 0.29
C ASN A 3 -14.31 -5.62 0.85
N TYR A 4 -13.94 -4.96 1.94
CA TYR A 4 -12.65 -5.19 2.60
C TYR A 4 -12.53 -6.64 3.09
N PHE A 5 -13.57 -7.17 3.75
CA PHE A 5 -13.61 -8.58 4.17
C PHE A 5 -13.59 -9.56 2.98
N GLN A 6 -14.22 -9.20 1.86
CA GLN A 6 -14.15 -10.03 0.64
C GLN A 6 -12.74 -10.08 0.07
N ALA A 7 -12.01 -8.95 0.11
CA ALA A 7 -10.61 -8.91 -0.32
C ALA A 7 -9.70 -9.70 0.63
N LEU A 8 -9.92 -9.63 1.95
CA LEU A 8 -9.22 -10.49 2.92
C LEU A 8 -9.44 -11.97 2.64
N ASN A 9 -10.69 -12.40 2.42
CA ASN A 9 -10.99 -13.79 2.11
C ASN A 9 -10.31 -14.26 0.83
N LEU A 10 -10.24 -13.40 -0.21
CA LEU A 10 -9.49 -13.72 -1.43
C LEU A 10 -8.00 -13.95 -1.11
N LEU A 11 -7.41 -13.05 -0.33
CA LEU A 11 -5.99 -13.17 0.03
C LEU A 11 -5.71 -14.42 0.88
N GLU A 12 -6.60 -14.77 1.81
CA GLU A 12 -6.49 -16.02 2.57
C GLU A 12 -6.53 -17.26 1.66
N GLU A 13 -7.40 -17.28 0.64
CA GLU A 13 -7.46 -18.39 -0.33
C GLU A 13 -6.17 -18.48 -1.15
N LYS A 14 -5.60 -17.34 -1.57
CA LYS A 14 -4.31 -17.29 -2.26
C LYS A 14 -3.18 -17.75 -1.35
N LEU A 15 -3.21 -17.37 -0.08
CA LEU A 15 -2.23 -17.79 0.92
C LEU A 15 -2.22 -19.31 1.14
N LYS A 16 -3.40 -19.94 1.25
CA LYS A 16 -3.54 -21.41 1.35
C LYS A 16 -2.92 -22.12 0.16
N LYS A 17 -2.97 -21.51 -1.03
CA LYS A 17 -2.35 -22.03 -2.26
C LYS A 17 -0.88 -21.65 -2.40
N LYS A 18 -0.33 -20.86 -1.49
CA LYS A 18 1.01 -20.27 -1.56
C LYS A 18 1.27 -19.55 -2.89
N GLU A 19 0.28 -18.78 -3.35
CA GLU A 19 0.43 -17.99 -4.56
C GLU A 19 1.50 -16.91 -4.35
N ARG A 20 2.38 -16.71 -5.34
CA ARG A 20 3.38 -15.65 -5.28
C ARG A 20 2.74 -14.29 -5.51
N PHE A 21 3.35 -13.27 -4.94
CA PHE A 21 2.94 -11.88 -5.15
C PHE A 21 2.95 -11.55 -6.65
N SER A 22 1.87 -10.93 -7.14
CA SER A 22 1.72 -10.63 -8.56
C SER A 22 0.90 -9.37 -8.82
N LYS A 23 1.04 -8.81 -10.01
CA LYS A 23 0.26 -7.66 -10.46
C LYS A 23 -1.23 -7.98 -10.54
N GLU A 24 -1.57 -9.18 -10.98
CA GLU A 24 -2.96 -9.65 -11.04
C GLU A 24 -3.60 -9.66 -9.66
N MET A 25 -2.87 -10.09 -8.63
CA MET A 25 -3.34 -10.07 -7.25
C MET A 25 -3.64 -8.64 -6.78
N ILE A 26 -2.77 -7.69 -7.08
CA ILE A 26 -2.98 -6.27 -6.75
C ILE A 26 -4.26 -5.74 -7.42
N LEU A 27 -4.46 -6.04 -8.70
CA LEU A 27 -5.64 -5.62 -9.47
C LEU A 27 -6.93 -6.27 -8.95
N GLU A 28 -6.91 -7.57 -8.62
CA GLU A 28 -8.07 -8.28 -8.07
C GLU A 28 -8.50 -7.71 -6.73
N VAL A 29 -7.54 -7.41 -5.85
CA VAL A 29 -7.81 -6.82 -4.53
C VAL A 29 -8.46 -5.44 -4.70
N GLN A 30 -7.90 -4.58 -5.54
CA GLN A 30 -8.46 -3.25 -5.79
C GLN A 30 -9.87 -3.33 -6.40
N ALA A 31 -10.09 -4.21 -7.37
CA ALA A 31 -11.41 -4.39 -7.99
C ALA A 31 -12.48 -4.82 -6.96
N ILE A 32 -12.13 -5.65 -5.98
CA ILE A 32 -13.05 -6.02 -4.90
C ILE A 32 -13.32 -4.82 -3.99
N ILE A 33 -12.27 -4.06 -3.61
CA ILE A 33 -12.42 -2.89 -2.75
C ILE A 33 -13.37 -1.87 -3.36
N GLU A 34 -13.23 -1.60 -4.66
CA GLU A 34 -14.00 -0.58 -5.38
C GLU A 34 -15.35 -1.06 -5.90
N LYS A 35 -15.67 -2.34 -5.79
CA LYS A 35 -16.93 -2.89 -6.26
C LYS A 35 -18.14 -2.21 -5.59
N GLY A 36 -19.00 -1.60 -6.43
CA GLY A 36 -20.18 -0.88 -5.96
C GLY A 36 -19.89 0.49 -5.35
N ALA A 37 -18.67 1.03 -5.48
CA ALA A 37 -18.40 2.43 -5.25
C ALA A 37 -19.08 3.29 -6.32
N SER A 38 -19.41 4.55 -5.98
CA SER A 38 -20.27 5.42 -6.81
C SER A 38 -19.75 5.71 -8.22
N LYS A 39 -18.52 5.34 -8.54
CA LYS A 39 -17.86 5.57 -9.84
C LYS A 39 -17.02 4.37 -10.28
N GLU A 40 -17.40 3.15 -10.03
CA GLU A 40 -16.76 1.89 -10.48
C GLU A 40 -15.45 2.05 -11.28
N LYS A 41 -14.42 2.63 -10.65
CA LYS A 41 -13.12 2.86 -11.27
C LYS A 41 -12.18 1.71 -10.89
N MET A 42 -12.43 0.56 -11.50
CA MET A 42 -11.62 -0.63 -11.31
C MET A 42 -10.46 -0.65 -12.31
N GLY A 43 -9.31 -1.11 -11.85
CA GLY A 43 -8.11 -1.23 -12.66
C GLY A 43 -7.20 0.00 -12.63
N LEU A 44 -6.12 -0.05 -13.40
CA LEU A 44 -5.15 1.03 -13.45
C LEU A 44 -5.77 2.33 -13.96
N ARG A 45 -5.37 3.45 -13.35
CA ARG A 45 -5.78 4.76 -13.84
C ARG A 45 -5.26 5.01 -15.25
N GLY A 46 -6.05 5.71 -16.01
CA GLY A 46 -5.75 6.09 -17.38
C GLY A 46 -5.31 7.56 -17.52
N PRO A 47 -5.25 8.05 -18.76
CA PRO A 47 -4.91 9.43 -19.05
C PRO A 47 -5.95 10.40 -18.46
N MET A 48 -5.47 11.50 -17.90
CA MET A 48 -6.34 12.59 -17.45
C MET A 48 -6.79 13.46 -18.63
N PRO A 49 -7.95 14.11 -18.54
CA PRO A 49 -8.36 15.10 -19.50
C PRO A 49 -7.31 16.22 -19.66
N GLN A 50 -7.24 16.81 -20.84
CA GLN A 50 -6.29 17.89 -21.12
C GLN A 50 -6.42 19.02 -20.10
N GLY A 51 -5.30 19.40 -19.48
CA GLY A 51 -5.24 20.46 -18.45
C GLY A 51 -5.63 20.02 -17.05
N VAL A 52 -5.94 18.73 -16.84
CA VAL A 52 -6.22 18.15 -15.53
C VAL A 52 -5.00 17.38 -15.05
N LEU A 53 -4.49 17.75 -13.87
CA LEU A 53 -3.40 17.05 -13.21
C LEU A 53 -3.97 15.95 -12.30
N PHE A 54 -3.42 14.75 -12.41
CA PHE A 54 -3.64 13.73 -11.39
C PHE A 54 -2.68 13.96 -10.23
N ALA A 55 -3.22 14.20 -9.04
CA ALA A 55 -2.43 14.45 -7.84
C ALA A 55 -3.15 13.93 -6.60
N VAL A 56 -2.40 13.68 -5.56
CA VAL A 56 -2.92 13.51 -4.19
C VAL A 56 -3.05 14.91 -3.60
N TYR A 57 -4.23 15.22 -3.12
CA TYR A 57 -4.56 16.54 -2.59
C TYR A 57 -4.70 16.50 -1.08
N ASP A 58 -4.19 17.54 -0.43
CA ASP A 58 -4.47 17.80 0.96
C ASP A 58 -5.97 18.03 1.16
N SER A 59 -6.55 17.35 2.14
CA SER A 59 -7.99 17.35 2.37
C SER A 59 -8.52 18.68 2.96
N GLU A 60 -7.65 19.45 3.60
CA GLU A 60 -8.02 20.71 4.26
C GLU A 60 -7.84 21.91 3.32
N THR A 61 -6.72 21.96 2.62
CA THR A 61 -6.35 23.10 1.77
C THR A 61 -6.75 22.93 0.31
N GLY A 62 -6.97 21.67 -0.13
CA GLY A 62 -7.19 21.34 -1.54
C GLY A 62 -5.96 21.56 -2.43
N ALA A 63 -4.78 21.76 -1.84
CA ALA A 63 -3.53 21.89 -2.58
C ALA A 63 -2.98 20.50 -2.97
N PRO A 64 -2.30 20.38 -4.13
CA PRO A 64 -1.63 19.12 -4.47
C PRO A 64 -0.41 18.94 -3.56
N GLU A 65 -0.41 17.83 -2.82
CA GLU A 65 0.69 17.43 -1.95
C GLU A 65 1.70 16.54 -2.66
N TYR A 66 1.21 15.68 -3.54
CA TYR A 66 2.04 14.72 -4.25
C TYR A 66 1.52 14.48 -5.67
N ILE A 67 2.43 14.49 -6.63
CA ILE A 67 2.16 14.19 -8.04
C ILE A 67 2.81 12.85 -8.37
N PRO A 68 2.01 11.77 -8.47
CA PRO A 68 2.50 10.43 -8.78
C PRO A 68 2.99 10.33 -10.24
N PRO A 69 3.64 9.19 -10.61
CA PRO A 69 4.13 8.99 -11.98
C PRO A 69 3.00 9.07 -13.01
N GLU A 70 3.36 9.28 -14.27
CA GLU A 70 2.42 9.24 -15.38
C GLU A 70 1.77 7.85 -15.51
N TYR A 71 0.53 7.80 -15.96
CA TYR A 71 -0.23 6.55 -16.07
C TYR A 71 0.46 5.51 -16.97
N ILE A 72 1.25 5.96 -17.93
CA ILE A 72 1.96 5.10 -18.90
C ILE A 72 3.08 4.29 -18.24
N ASP A 73 3.66 4.81 -17.15
CA ASP A 73 4.79 4.17 -16.44
C ASP A 73 4.29 3.17 -15.37
N ILE A 74 3.02 3.23 -15.00
CA ILE A 74 2.47 2.38 -13.93
C ILE A 74 2.68 0.89 -14.16
N PRO A 75 2.43 0.33 -15.38
CA PRO A 75 2.60 -1.11 -15.59
C PRO A 75 4.03 -1.58 -15.33
N GLU A 76 5.04 -0.82 -15.77
CA GLU A 76 6.45 -1.13 -15.57
C GLU A 76 6.85 -1.02 -14.09
N LEU A 77 6.44 0.04 -13.42
CA LEU A 77 6.70 0.24 -11.98
C LEU A 77 6.09 -0.86 -11.12
N LEU A 78 4.91 -1.36 -11.47
CA LEU A 78 4.30 -2.51 -10.78
C LEU A 78 5.04 -3.81 -11.09
N ASP A 79 5.54 -4.00 -12.31
CA ASP A 79 6.34 -5.17 -12.67
C ASP A 79 7.67 -5.18 -11.91
N GLU A 80 8.34 -4.03 -11.77
CA GLU A 80 9.54 -3.87 -10.93
C GLU A 80 9.26 -4.19 -9.45
N LEU A 81 8.13 -3.72 -8.91
CA LEU A 81 7.73 -4.03 -7.54
C LEU A 81 7.50 -5.54 -7.36
N VAL A 82 6.83 -6.19 -8.30
CA VAL A 82 6.58 -7.64 -8.27
C VAL A 82 7.89 -8.42 -8.36
N GLU A 83 8.81 -8.00 -9.23
CA GLU A 83 10.13 -8.60 -9.35
C GLU A 83 10.91 -8.47 -8.03
N TYR A 84 10.98 -7.27 -7.46
CA TYR A 84 11.61 -7.05 -6.16
C TYR A 84 11.07 -8.01 -5.10
N VAL A 85 9.76 -8.04 -4.89
CA VAL A 85 9.13 -8.88 -3.85
C VAL A 85 9.46 -10.36 -4.04
N ASN A 86 9.55 -10.83 -5.29
CA ASN A 86 9.76 -12.22 -5.59
C ASN A 86 11.23 -12.67 -5.67
N THR A 87 12.18 -11.73 -5.63
CA THR A 87 13.62 -12.03 -5.84
C THR A 87 14.53 -11.51 -4.73
N THR A 88 14.07 -10.57 -3.91
CA THR A 88 14.88 -9.99 -2.82
C THR A 88 15.11 -10.97 -1.68
N ASP A 89 16.26 -10.85 -1.02
CA ASP A 89 16.59 -11.52 0.24
C ASP A 89 16.34 -10.63 1.48
N ASP A 90 15.66 -9.51 1.31
CA ASP A 90 15.32 -8.62 2.42
C ASP A 90 14.43 -9.29 3.45
N HIS A 91 14.48 -8.79 4.68
CA HIS A 91 13.62 -9.30 5.74
C HIS A 91 12.13 -9.05 5.42
N PRO A 92 11.21 -10.01 5.66
CA PRO A 92 9.78 -9.89 5.30
C PRO A 92 9.09 -8.62 5.79
N LEU A 93 9.46 -8.11 6.97
CA LEU A 93 8.94 -6.83 7.47
C LEU A 93 9.35 -5.64 6.60
N ILE A 94 10.56 -5.68 6.03
CA ILE A 94 11.05 -4.66 5.09
C ILE A 94 10.30 -4.79 3.77
N ILE A 95 10.15 -6.02 3.25
CA ILE A 95 9.40 -6.26 2.01
C ILE A 95 7.97 -5.72 2.15
N ALA A 96 7.28 -6.01 3.25
CA ALA A 96 5.93 -5.52 3.50
C ALA A 96 5.87 -3.99 3.56
N ALA A 97 6.84 -3.35 4.23
CA ALA A 97 6.94 -1.89 4.29
C ALA A 97 7.18 -1.27 2.90
N VAL A 98 8.07 -1.87 2.09
CA VAL A 98 8.35 -1.43 0.72
C VAL A 98 7.13 -1.60 -0.18
N VAL A 99 6.43 -2.73 -0.10
CA VAL A 99 5.18 -2.95 -0.86
C VAL A 99 4.16 -1.86 -0.57
N HIS A 100 3.95 -1.54 0.70
CA HIS A 100 3.04 -0.47 1.08
C HIS A 100 3.48 0.88 0.49
N TYR A 101 4.73 1.25 0.72
CA TYR A 101 5.30 2.52 0.27
C TYR A 101 5.19 2.67 -1.25
N GLN A 102 5.61 1.65 -2.00
CA GLN A 102 5.60 1.70 -3.45
C GLN A 102 4.17 1.78 -4.02
N LEU A 103 3.21 1.02 -3.47
CA LEU A 103 1.83 1.11 -3.93
C LEU A 103 1.19 2.48 -3.66
N VAL A 104 1.55 3.12 -2.55
CA VAL A 104 1.07 4.48 -2.25
C VAL A 104 1.76 5.52 -3.13
N THR A 105 3.06 5.37 -3.43
CA THR A 105 3.81 6.33 -4.24
C THR A 105 3.57 6.19 -5.74
N ILE A 106 3.49 4.97 -6.27
CA ILE A 106 3.08 4.73 -7.67
C ILE A 106 1.64 5.20 -7.88
N HIS A 107 0.80 5.06 -6.88
CA HIS A 107 -0.62 5.46 -6.90
C HIS A 107 -1.35 4.96 -8.13
N PRO A 108 -1.37 3.62 -8.35
CA PRO A 108 -1.75 3.04 -9.63
C PRO A 108 -3.24 3.17 -9.97
N PHE A 109 -4.08 3.50 -9.01
CA PHE A 109 -5.53 3.54 -9.17
C PHE A 109 -6.08 4.95 -8.99
N GLU A 110 -7.31 5.19 -9.46
CA GLU A 110 -8.00 6.44 -9.18
C GLU A 110 -8.54 6.50 -7.74
N ASP A 111 -8.87 5.34 -7.14
CA ASP A 111 -9.24 5.19 -5.73
C ASP A 111 -8.81 3.82 -5.18
N GLY A 112 -8.80 3.69 -3.86
CA GLY A 112 -8.48 2.43 -3.18
C GLY A 112 -6.98 2.17 -2.98
N ASN A 113 -6.07 3.08 -3.35
CA ASN A 113 -4.62 2.87 -3.25
C ASN A 113 -4.16 2.51 -1.83
N GLY A 114 -4.54 3.29 -0.83
CA GLY A 114 -4.16 3.03 0.57
C GLY A 114 -4.72 1.71 1.11
N ARG A 115 -5.99 1.38 0.80
CA ARG A 115 -6.63 0.12 1.21
C ARG A 115 -5.95 -1.07 0.55
N THR A 116 -5.66 -0.98 -0.74
CA THR A 116 -4.92 -2.01 -1.48
C THR A 116 -3.51 -2.17 -0.91
N ALA A 117 -2.79 -1.08 -0.65
CA ALA A 117 -1.45 -1.11 -0.08
C ALA A 117 -1.42 -1.85 1.27
N ARG A 118 -2.36 -1.54 2.17
CA ARG A 118 -2.46 -2.21 3.48
C ARG A 118 -2.74 -3.71 3.36
N LEU A 119 -3.67 -4.10 2.49
CA LEU A 119 -3.99 -5.50 2.25
C LEU A 119 -2.82 -6.27 1.63
N MET A 120 -2.13 -5.68 0.66
CA MET A 120 -0.98 -6.32 0.00
C MET A 120 0.22 -6.47 0.95
N SER A 121 0.47 -5.47 1.82
CA SER A 121 1.48 -5.58 2.88
C SER A 121 1.13 -6.67 3.89
N GLY A 122 -0.15 -6.74 4.29
CA GLY A 122 -0.66 -7.81 5.16
C GLY A 122 -0.44 -9.18 4.54
N TYR A 123 -0.71 -9.34 3.24
CA TYR A 123 -0.45 -10.58 2.52
C TYR A 123 1.02 -11.00 2.58
N ILE A 124 1.96 -10.08 2.42
CA ILE A 124 3.40 -10.38 2.55
C ILE A 124 3.72 -10.87 3.97
N LEU A 125 3.22 -10.18 4.99
CA LEU A 125 3.42 -10.59 6.39
C LEU A 125 2.88 -12.00 6.64
N ASP A 126 1.65 -12.28 6.22
CA ASP A 126 1.02 -13.59 6.38
C ASP A 126 1.79 -14.68 5.61
N TYR A 127 2.23 -14.38 4.37
CA TYR A 127 2.96 -15.31 3.52
C TYR A 127 4.27 -15.81 4.15
N TYR A 128 4.94 -14.93 4.89
CA TYR A 128 6.19 -15.24 5.59
C TYR A 128 6.00 -15.59 7.08
N GLY A 129 4.76 -15.68 7.58
CA GLY A 129 4.46 -16.06 8.95
C GLY A 129 4.64 -14.96 9.99
N TYR A 130 4.66 -13.71 9.55
CA TYR A 130 4.68 -12.51 10.41
C TYR A 130 3.30 -11.83 10.52
N GLY A 131 2.27 -12.49 10.03
CA GLY A 131 0.93 -11.95 9.95
C GLY A 131 0.19 -11.93 11.28
N PHE A 132 -0.94 -11.31 11.26
CA PHE A 132 -1.75 -10.99 12.45
C PHE A 132 -2.66 -12.16 12.89
N ASN A 133 -2.62 -13.31 12.24
CA ASN A 133 -3.42 -14.50 12.55
C ASN A 133 -4.93 -14.20 12.74
N GLY A 134 -5.44 -13.17 12.05
CA GLY A 134 -6.84 -12.75 12.15
C GLY A 134 -7.18 -11.93 13.42
N ILE A 135 -6.20 -11.55 14.24
CA ILE A 135 -6.42 -10.83 15.52
C ILE A 135 -6.39 -9.31 15.34
N GLY A 136 -5.79 -8.81 14.25
CA GLY A 136 -5.71 -7.39 13.95
C GLY A 136 -5.49 -7.15 12.47
N SER A 137 -5.44 -5.89 12.08
CA SER A 137 -5.10 -5.47 10.73
C SER A 137 -4.21 -4.24 10.73
N LEU A 138 -3.38 -4.08 9.71
CA LEU A 138 -2.62 -2.83 9.52
C LEU A 138 -3.54 -1.60 9.48
N GLU A 139 -4.79 -1.77 9.06
CA GLU A 139 -5.82 -0.72 9.06
C GLU A 139 -6.05 -0.16 10.47
N GLU A 140 -6.18 -1.03 11.47
CA GLU A 140 -6.43 -0.65 12.86
C GLU A 140 -5.26 0.13 13.45
N TYR A 141 -4.03 -0.32 13.17
CA TYR A 141 -2.82 0.35 13.68
C TYR A 141 -2.59 1.71 13.06
N PHE A 142 -2.77 1.83 11.74
CA PHE A 142 -2.62 3.12 11.06
C PHE A 142 -3.78 4.09 11.37
N ALA A 143 -4.95 3.56 11.74
CA ALA A 143 -6.08 4.38 12.19
C ALA A 143 -5.90 4.95 13.61
N TYR A 144 -4.95 4.43 14.38
CA TYR A 144 -4.68 4.94 15.75
C TYR A 144 -4.07 6.35 15.73
N ASP A 145 -3.19 6.63 14.76
CA ASP A 145 -2.58 7.93 14.55
C ASP A 145 -2.48 8.20 13.03
N PRO A 146 -3.59 8.66 12.41
CA PRO A 146 -3.62 8.91 10.98
C PRO A 146 -2.65 10.01 10.54
N ASP A 147 -2.45 11.02 11.39
CA ASP A 147 -1.57 12.15 11.07
C ASP A 147 -0.11 11.70 10.96
N GLU A 148 0.37 10.89 11.90
CA GLU A 148 1.73 10.35 11.82
C GLU A 148 1.88 9.33 10.70
N TYR A 149 0.83 8.55 10.40
CA TYR A 149 0.80 7.66 9.24
C TYR A 149 1.03 8.43 7.93
N TYR A 150 0.25 9.47 7.66
CA TYR A 150 0.42 10.27 6.45
C TYR A 150 1.74 11.05 6.46
N ALA A 151 2.10 11.64 7.59
CA ALA A 151 3.36 12.36 7.73
C ALA A 151 4.59 11.46 7.47
N SER A 152 4.57 10.21 7.92
CA SER A 152 5.67 9.27 7.69
C SER A 152 5.83 8.88 6.22
N LEU A 153 4.73 8.82 5.47
CA LEU A 153 4.77 8.59 4.02
C LEU A 153 5.29 9.83 3.27
N GLN A 154 4.85 11.03 3.66
CA GLN A 154 5.12 12.26 2.93
C GLN A 154 6.51 12.85 3.21
N ARG A 155 7.02 12.76 4.45
CA ARG A 155 8.29 13.37 4.86
C ARG A 155 9.49 12.91 4.02
N GLY A 156 9.41 11.74 3.43
CA GLY A 156 10.46 11.19 2.57
C GLY A 156 10.19 11.32 1.07
N LEU A 157 9.06 11.90 0.66
CA LEU A 157 8.68 12.00 -0.74
C LEU A 157 8.98 13.39 -1.32
N PRO A 158 9.57 13.47 -2.53
CA PRO A 158 9.51 14.70 -3.30
C PRO A 158 8.06 14.96 -3.72
N ALA A 159 7.64 16.22 -3.79
CA ALA A 159 6.27 16.59 -4.21
C ALA A 159 5.92 16.08 -5.62
N LEU A 160 6.90 15.83 -6.46
CA LEU A 160 6.77 15.27 -7.81
C LEU A 160 7.60 13.98 -7.89
N TYR A 161 6.97 12.87 -8.26
CA TYR A 161 7.62 11.57 -8.43
C TYR A 161 8.93 11.64 -9.24
N TYR A 162 8.91 12.33 -10.38
CA TYR A 162 10.09 12.44 -11.26
C TYR A 162 11.19 13.36 -10.73
N SER A 163 10.97 14.11 -9.66
CA SER A 163 12.02 14.87 -8.99
C SER A 163 12.97 14.00 -8.16
N GLY A 164 12.70 12.71 -8.05
CA GLY A 164 13.51 11.77 -7.27
C GLY A 164 14.96 11.61 -7.74
N ARG A 165 15.33 12.06 -8.95
CA ARG A 165 16.73 12.11 -9.40
C ARG A 165 17.52 13.24 -8.74
N GLU A 166 16.89 14.37 -8.48
CA GLU A 166 17.50 15.56 -7.88
C GLU A 166 17.30 15.58 -6.35
N ASN A 167 16.18 15.02 -5.90
CA ASN A 167 15.81 14.89 -4.50
C ASN A 167 15.30 13.46 -4.26
N PRO A 168 16.19 12.48 -4.06
CA PRO A 168 15.82 11.09 -3.93
C PRO A 168 14.86 10.89 -2.73
N PRO A 169 13.87 10.00 -2.85
CA PRO A 169 12.98 9.70 -1.75
C PRO A 169 13.75 9.09 -0.57
N HIS A 170 13.26 9.35 0.62
CA HIS A 170 13.78 8.82 1.88
C HIS A 170 12.83 7.75 2.46
N PRO A 171 12.73 6.56 1.82
CA PRO A 171 11.80 5.51 2.25
C PRO A 171 12.10 4.98 3.65
N GLU A 172 13.32 5.19 4.16
CA GLU A 172 13.71 4.81 5.52
C GLU A 172 12.86 5.47 6.60
N ILE A 173 12.28 6.65 6.35
CA ILE A 173 11.37 7.33 7.27
C ILE A 173 10.10 6.51 7.43
N TRP A 174 9.49 6.10 6.34
CA TRP A 174 8.34 5.21 6.32
C TRP A 174 8.67 3.82 6.90
N ILE A 175 9.77 3.20 6.46
CA ILE A 175 10.17 1.88 6.93
C ILE A 175 10.32 1.87 8.45
N ASN A 176 10.97 2.89 9.04
CA ASN A 176 11.12 3.01 10.48
C ASN A 176 9.76 3.15 11.20
N TYR A 177 8.83 3.94 10.65
CA TYR A 177 7.48 4.05 11.18
C TYR A 177 6.76 2.70 11.12
N PHE A 178 6.79 2.02 9.97
CA PHE A 178 6.16 0.72 9.78
C PHE A 178 6.69 -0.32 10.79
N LEU A 179 8.01 -0.42 10.93
CA LEU A 179 8.64 -1.33 11.90
C LEU A 179 8.27 -1.00 13.35
N LYS A 180 8.15 0.29 13.69
CA LYS A 180 7.67 0.73 15.00
C LYS A 180 6.24 0.26 15.24
N MET A 181 5.35 0.38 14.26
CA MET A 181 3.97 -0.10 14.37
C MET A 181 3.92 -1.62 14.54
N MET A 182 4.72 -2.37 13.78
CA MET A 182 4.84 -3.82 13.94
C MET A 182 5.36 -4.22 15.33
N GLY A 183 6.33 -3.48 15.87
CA GLY A 183 6.85 -3.70 17.22
C GLY A 183 5.84 -3.39 18.33
N LEU A 184 4.93 -2.43 18.14
CA LEU A 184 3.84 -2.15 19.06
C LEU A 184 2.80 -3.27 19.04
N TYR A 185 2.51 -3.79 17.83
CA TYR A 185 1.61 -4.91 17.65
C TYR A 185 2.09 -6.16 18.38
N SER A 186 3.33 -6.58 18.18
CA SER A 186 3.89 -7.79 18.80
C SER A 186 3.85 -7.78 20.35
N ARG A 187 3.75 -6.60 20.95
CA ARG A 187 3.62 -6.46 22.42
C ARG A 187 2.18 -6.59 22.91
N GLN A 188 1.18 -6.40 22.04
CA GLN A 188 -0.22 -6.57 22.44
C GLN A 188 -0.62 -8.05 22.51
N ASP A 189 0.00 -8.92 21.74
CA ASP A 189 -0.21 -10.37 21.82
C ASP A 189 0.21 -10.94 23.16
N ASP A 190 1.24 -10.35 23.83
CA ASP A 190 1.66 -10.74 25.18
C ASP A 190 0.59 -10.45 26.28
N TRP A 191 -0.46 -9.69 25.97
CA TRP A 191 -1.54 -9.37 26.91
C TRP A 191 -2.75 -10.32 26.83
N CYS A 192 -2.90 -11.07 25.73
CA CYS A 192 -3.98 -12.02 25.55
C CYS A 192 -3.70 -13.39 26.19
N ASP A 193 -2.46 -13.67 26.54
CA ASP A 193 -2.03 -14.95 27.17
C ASP A 193 -1.95 -14.85 28.72
N LYS A 194 -2.51 -13.82 29.35
CA LYS A 194 -2.66 -13.67 30.81
C LYS A 194 -4.12 -13.54 31.19
#